data_70451a9918f73a2103de713fcd3bf7be
#
_entry.id   70451a9918f73a2103de713fcd3bf7be
#
_cell.length_a   1.000
_cell.length_b   1.000
_cell.length_c   1.000
_cell.angle_alpha   90.00
_cell.angle_beta   90.00
_cell.angle_gamma   90.00
#
_symmetry.space_group_name_H-M   'P 1'
#
loop_
_entity.id
_entity.type
_entity.pdbx_description
1 polymer ?
#
loop_
_entity_poly.entity_id
_entity_poly.type
_entity_poly.pdbx_seq_one_letter_code
_entity_poly.pdbx_strand_id
1 'polypeptide(L)'
;KGPEDNPEVFQIASGSTNPLQYKKFLDTTMEWFREHPVYDANGHPTASTEWKYAGSSGLEEQLQRVVKAFDIAAKVINRLPIRGENSFTSKFAERRRNLDQIKGYVEIYGAYGKCEALYGIERTLALWNSLSIEDQRDFGFDPSAIDWHHYITEVHLPTVVVQARVKTSPEKRTGPSRSERLRGAVLDSERQFAAFDLE
;
A
#
# COMPACT_ATOMS: atom_id res chain seq x y z
N LYS A 1 -37.97 30.30 -4.49
CA LYS A 1 -37.35 29.00 -4.18
C LYS A 1 -37.28 28.27 -5.51
N GLY A 2 -36.07 28.08 -6.04
CA GLY A 2 -35.82 27.19 -7.15
C GLY A 2 -36.23 25.76 -6.79
N PRO A 3 -36.36 24.84 -7.74
CA PRO A 3 -36.59 23.45 -7.44
C PRO A 3 -35.55 23.02 -6.41
N GLU A 4 -35.98 22.29 -5.40
CA GLU A 4 -35.05 21.70 -4.42
C GLU A 4 -34.05 20.91 -5.25
N ASP A 5 -32.86 21.47 -5.42
CA ASP A 5 -31.78 20.86 -6.16
C ASP A 5 -31.34 19.65 -5.36
N ASN A 6 -32.03 18.54 -5.59
CA ASN A 6 -31.55 17.27 -5.15
C ASN A 6 -30.32 16.97 -6.01
N PRO A 7 -29.10 16.96 -5.49
CA PRO A 7 -27.90 16.81 -6.29
C PRO A 7 -27.98 15.50 -7.08
N GLU A 8 -27.75 15.59 -8.37
CA GLU A 8 -27.69 14.42 -9.22
C GLU A 8 -26.32 13.74 -9.04
N VAL A 9 -26.32 12.47 -8.67
CA VAL A 9 -25.10 11.71 -8.41
C VAL A 9 -24.79 10.83 -9.62
N PHE A 10 -23.58 10.99 -10.16
CA PHE A 10 -23.03 10.19 -11.22
C PHE A 10 -21.89 9.33 -10.66
N GLN A 11 -22.05 8.02 -10.72
CA GLN A 11 -21.00 7.09 -10.29
C GLN A 11 -20.07 6.79 -11.45
N ILE A 12 -18.76 6.82 -11.19
CA ILE A 12 -17.74 6.40 -12.16
C ILE A 12 -17.09 5.13 -11.62
N ALA A 13 -17.27 4.04 -12.35
CA ALA A 13 -16.66 2.75 -12.06
C ALA A 13 -16.37 2.02 -13.37
N SER A 14 -15.27 1.28 -13.42
CA SER A 14 -14.89 0.53 -14.61
C SER A 14 -15.40 -0.92 -14.61
N GLY A 15 -15.87 -1.42 -13.46
CA GLY A 15 -16.14 -2.84 -13.25
C GLY A 15 -17.12 -3.47 -14.24
N SER A 16 -18.12 -2.71 -14.74
CA SER A 16 -19.12 -3.18 -15.68
C SER A 16 -18.72 -3.07 -17.15
N THR A 17 -17.84 -2.12 -17.50
CA THR A 17 -17.46 -1.82 -18.89
C THR A 17 -16.04 -2.21 -19.24
N ASN A 18 -15.11 -2.08 -18.30
CA ASN A 18 -13.68 -2.35 -18.48
C ASN A 18 -13.08 -2.90 -17.19
N PRO A 19 -13.43 -4.14 -16.78
CA PRO A 19 -13.02 -4.69 -15.50
C PRO A 19 -11.52 -4.94 -15.43
N LEU A 20 -10.85 -4.43 -14.40
CA LEU A 20 -9.50 -4.82 -14.04
C LEU A 20 -9.55 -6.02 -13.10
N GLN A 21 -9.16 -7.18 -13.59
CA GLN A 21 -9.01 -8.36 -12.73
C GLN A 21 -7.85 -8.18 -11.76
N TYR A 22 -8.08 -8.48 -10.49
CA TYR A 22 -7.04 -8.35 -9.45
C TYR A 22 -5.78 -9.18 -9.76
N LYS A 23 -5.95 -10.37 -10.34
CA LYS A 23 -4.82 -11.18 -10.80
C LYS A 23 -3.99 -10.44 -11.85
N LYS A 24 -4.63 -9.84 -12.85
CA LYS A 24 -3.93 -9.07 -13.89
C LYS A 24 -3.18 -7.88 -13.30
N PHE A 25 -3.79 -7.16 -12.36
CA PHE A 25 -3.13 -6.06 -11.65
C PHE A 25 -1.86 -6.52 -10.93
N LEU A 26 -1.94 -7.64 -10.19
CA LEU A 26 -0.78 -8.18 -9.47
C LEU A 26 0.30 -8.70 -10.41
N ASP A 27 -0.06 -9.46 -11.44
CA ASP A 27 0.91 -10.01 -12.39
C ASP A 27 1.68 -8.87 -13.09
N THR A 28 0.97 -7.83 -13.56
CA THR A 28 1.58 -6.63 -14.17
C THR A 28 2.49 -5.88 -13.17
N THR A 29 2.04 -5.74 -11.92
CA THR A 29 2.84 -5.11 -10.86
C THR A 29 4.13 -5.87 -10.58
N MET A 30 4.06 -7.20 -10.50
CA MET A 30 5.23 -8.04 -10.26
C MET A 30 6.22 -8.00 -11.43
N GLU A 31 5.73 -8.00 -12.67
CA GLU A 31 6.54 -7.86 -13.87
C GLU A 31 7.26 -6.52 -13.88
N TRP A 32 6.55 -5.44 -13.61
CA TRP A 32 7.13 -4.12 -13.51
C TRP A 32 8.25 -4.02 -12.46
N PHE A 33 8.08 -4.58 -11.26
CA PHE A 33 9.12 -4.57 -10.23
C PHE A 33 10.31 -5.50 -10.53
N ARG A 34 10.18 -6.48 -11.42
CA ARG A 34 11.34 -7.24 -11.93
C ARG A 34 12.22 -6.38 -12.83
N GLU A 35 11.62 -5.51 -13.64
CA GLU A 35 12.32 -4.58 -14.53
C GLU A 35 12.80 -3.34 -13.78
N HIS A 36 12.08 -2.93 -12.74
CA HIS A 36 12.37 -1.75 -11.94
C HIS A 36 12.60 -2.14 -10.46
N PRO A 37 13.73 -2.79 -10.14
CA PRO A 37 14.00 -3.28 -8.80
C PRO A 37 14.09 -2.13 -7.79
N VAL A 38 13.54 -2.36 -6.59
CA VAL A 38 13.68 -1.47 -5.44
C VAL A 38 14.74 -2.04 -4.50
N TYR A 39 15.41 -1.16 -3.75
CA TYR A 39 16.58 -1.51 -2.94
C TYR A 39 16.34 -1.21 -1.47
N ASP A 40 16.89 -2.03 -0.58
CA ASP A 40 16.92 -1.77 0.85
C ASP A 40 17.91 -0.64 1.23
N ALA A 41 18.02 -0.34 2.52
CA ALA A 41 18.93 0.68 3.01
C ALA A 41 20.43 0.36 2.73
N ASN A 42 20.75 -0.91 2.53
CA ASN A 42 22.11 -1.41 2.29
C ASN A 42 22.45 -1.49 0.79
N GLY A 43 21.50 -1.22 -0.09
CA GLY A 43 21.68 -1.29 -1.53
C GLY A 43 21.49 -2.70 -2.10
N HIS A 44 20.86 -3.62 -1.35
CA HIS A 44 20.49 -4.92 -1.88
C HIS A 44 19.11 -4.84 -2.53
N PRO A 45 18.89 -5.50 -3.68
CA PRO A 45 17.58 -5.54 -4.29
C PRO A 45 16.60 -6.25 -3.35
N THR A 46 15.47 -5.62 -3.11
CA THR A 46 14.38 -6.24 -2.35
C THR A 46 13.74 -7.28 -3.25
N ALA A 47 13.79 -8.54 -2.85
CA ALA A 47 13.18 -9.62 -3.62
C ALA A 47 11.67 -9.36 -3.77
N SER A 48 11.17 -9.37 -5.00
CA SER A 48 9.74 -9.40 -5.24
C SER A 48 9.20 -10.73 -4.71
N THR A 49 8.38 -10.65 -3.67
CA THR A 49 7.74 -11.85 -3.11
C THR A 49 6.74 -12.40 -4.13
N GLU A 50 6.86 -13.68 -4.49
CA GLU A 50 5.82 -14.34 -5.27
C GLU A 50 4.49 -14.28 -4.51
N TRP A 51 3.52 -13.60 -5.07
CA TRP A 51 2.18 -13.55 -4.51
C TRP A 51 1.47 -14.87 -4.80
N LYS A 52 1.21 -15.63 -3.73
CA LYS A 52 0.38 -16.83 -3.85
C LYS A 52 -1.05 -16.45 -3.54
N TYR A 53 -1.92 -16.68 -4.50
CA TYR A 53 -3.36 -16.54 -4.30
C TYR A 53 -3.83 -17.62 -3.31
N ALA A 54 -3.98 -17.25 -2.05
CA ALA A 54 -4.86 -17.99 -1.17
C ALA A 54 -6.28 -17.52 -1.50
N GLY A 55 -7.10 -18.37 -2.05
CA GLY A 55 -8.50 -18.00 -2.36
C GLY A 55 -9.16 -17.32 -1.15
N SER A 56 -10.13 -16.47 -1.40
CA SER A 56 -10.77 -15.59 -0.39
C SER A 56 -11.27 -16.28 0.88
N SER A 57 -11.57 -17.57 0.82
CA SER A 57 -12.08 -18.36 1.96
C SER A 57 -11.00 -18.92 2.90
N GLY A 58 -9.73 -18.98 2.48
CA GLY A 58 -8.67 -19.63 3.27
C GLY A 58 -7.73 -18.68 4.00
N LEU A 59 -7.67 -17.40 3.61
CA LEU A 59 -6.69 -16.45 4.14
C LEU A 59 -6.88 -16.18 5.63
N GLU A 60 -8.12 -15.95 6.05
CA GLU A 60 -8.45 -15.63 7.43
C GLU A 60 -8.16 -16.80 8.37
N GLU A 61 -8.51 -18.02 7.97
CA GLU A 61 -8.21 -19.24 8.72
C GLU A 61 -6.70 -19.52 8.78
N GLN A 62 -5.98 -19.32 7.67
CA GLN A 62 -4.52 -19.47 7.64
C GLN A 62 -3.86 -18.45 8.57
N LEU A 63 -4.28 -17.19 8.52
CA LEU A 63 -3.78 -16.15 9.39
C LEU A 63 -4.02 -16.48 10.87
N GLN A 64 -5.23 -16.94 11.23
CA GLN A 64 -5.55 -17.36 12.59
C GLN A 64 -4.67 -18.52 13.06
N ARG A 65 -4.40 -19.51 12.21
CA ARG A 65 -3.49 -20.64 12.53
C ARG A 65 -2.08 -20.15 12.81
N VAL A 66 -1.57 -19.26 11.95
CA VAL A 66 -0.23 -18.67 12.12
C VAL A 66 -0.15 -17.84 13.41
N VAL A 67 -1.13 -17.00 13.68
CA VAL A 67 -1.19 -16.20 14.93
C VAL A 67 -1.19 -17.11 16.15
N LYS A 68 -2.02 -18.15 16.18
CA LYS A 68 -2.06 -19.14 17.28
C LYS A 68 -0.71 -19.83 17.47
N ALA A 69 -0.04 -20.22 16.38
CA ALA A 69 1.29 -20.84 16.45
C ALA A 69 2.33 -19.89 17.08
N PHE A 70 2.29 -18.60 16.70
CA PHE A 70 3.14 -17.57 17.30
C PHE A 70 2.83 -17.33 18.79
N ASP A 71 1.57 -17.36 19.20
CA ASP A 71 1.17 -17.22 20.60
C ASP A 71 1.70 -18.40 21.47
N ILE A 72 1.65 -19.61 20.92
CA ILE A 72 2.22 -20.80 21.58
C ILE A 72 3.74 -20.67 21.69
N ALA A 73 4.41 -20.32 20.58
CA ALA A 73 5.85 -20.12 20.57
C ALA A 73 6.30 -19.01 21.55
N ALA A 74 5.58 -17.91 21.62
CA ALA A 74 5.85 -16.83 22.59
C ALA A 74 5.75 -17.33 24.05
N LYS A 75 4.73 -18.13 24.38
CA LYS A 75 4.59 -18.72 25.72
C LYS A 75 5.75 -19.66 26.07
N VAL A 76 6.25 -20.42 25.11
CA VAL A 76 7.41 -21.30 25.30
C VAL A 76 8.68 -20.49 25.49
N ILE A 77 8.95 -19.50 24.63
CA ILE A 77 10.13 -18.64 24.71
C ILE A 77 10.18 -17.90 26.07
N ASN A 78 9.03 -17.37 26.54
CA ASN A 78 8.96 -16.65 27.82
C ASN A 78 9.21 -17.56 29.05
N ARG A 79 9.12 -18.89 28.90
CA ARG A 79 9.44 -19.86 29.95
C ARG A 79 10.89 -20.35 29.94
N LEU A 80 11.60 -20.09 28.84
CA LEU A 80 13.00 -20.46 28.75
C LEU A 80 13.85 -19.40 29.47
N PRO A 81 14.88 -19.81 30.26
CA PRO A 81 15.76 -18.87 30.94
C PRO A 81 16.78 -18.24 29.97
N ILE A 82 16.28 -17.65 28.86
CA ILE A 82 17.10 -16.96 27.88
C ILE A 82 17.41 -15.58 28.43
N ARG A 83 18.60 -15.38 29.00
CA ARG A 83 19.11 -14.09 29.46
C ARG A 83 19.74 -13.36 28.25
N GLY A 84 19.23 -12.17 27.92
CA GLY A 84 19.79 -11.25 26.93
C GLY A 84 19.00 -11.16 25.62
N GLU A 85 19.13 -10.01 24.94
CA GLU A 85 18.61 -9.82 23.59
C GLU A 85 19.42 -10.66 22.60
N ASN A 86 18.91 -11.81 22.27
CA ASN A 86 19.49 -12.65 21.22
C ASN A 86 18.88 -12.24 19.87
N SER A 87 19.66 -12.36 18.81
CA SER A 87 19.21 -12.16 17.41
C SER A 87 17.93 -12.95 17.09
N PHE A 88 17.68 -14.07 17.78
CA PHE A 88 16.46 -14.87 17.64
C PHE A 88 15.24 -14.17 18.26
N THR A 89 15.33 -13.62 19.46
CA THR A 89 14.22 -12.94 20.14
C THR A 89 13.81 -11.66 19.42
N SER A 90 14.77 -10.90 18.88
CA SER A 90 14.52 -9.70 18.10
C SER A 90 13.82 -10.01 16.78
N LYS A 91 14.27 -11.03 16.04
CA LYS A 91 13.61 -11.48 14.80
C LYS A 91 12.22 -12.06 15.06
N PHE A 92 12.03 -12.76 16.17
CA PHE A 92 10.72 -13.25 16.56
C PHE A 92 9.74 -12.11 16.86
N ALA A 93 10.18 -11.11 17.63
CA ALA A 93 9.39 -9.93 17.95
C ALA A 93 9.05 -9.09 16.70
N GLU A 94 9.97 -8.98 15.75
CA GLU A 94 9.73 -8.32 14.48
C GLU A 94 8.66 -9.06 13.64
N ARG A 95 8.79 -10.39 13.50
CA ARG A 95 7.78 -11.20 12.80
C ARG A 95 6.41 -11.12 13.46
N ARG A 96 6.37 -11.06 14.80
CA ARG A 96 5.11 -10.89 15.52
C ARG A 96 4.47 -9.55 15.20
N ARG A 97 5.21 -8.44 15.22
CA ARG A 97 4.71 -7.11 14.84
C ARG A 97 4.16 -7.09 13.41
N ASN A 98 4.86 -7.74 12.48
CA ASN A 98 4.41 -7.85 11.09
C ASN A 98 3.09 -8.63 10.99
N LEU A 99 2.93 -9.72 11.76
CA LEU A 99 1.67 -10.47 11.80
C LEU A 99 0.52 -9.66 12.40
N ASP A 100 0.75 -8.91 13.48
CA ASP A 100 -0.26 -8.05 14.08
C ASP A 100 -0.69 -6.94 13.11
N GLN A 101 0.24 -6.40 12.33
CA GLN A 101 -0.05 -5.44 11.28
C GLN A 101 -0.90 -6.06 10.15
N ILE A 102 -0.52 -7.25 9.66
CA ILE A 102 -1.29 -7.98 8.64
C ILE A 102 -2.70 -8.28 9.16
N LYS A 103 -2.83 -8.73 10.40
CA LYS A 103 -4.13 -8.99 11.05
C LYS A 103 -4.99 -7.73 11.06
N GLY A 104 -4.43 -6.57 11.43
CA GLY A 104 -5.13 -5.29 11.38
C GLY A 104 -5.62 -4.93 9.97
N TYR A 105 -4.80 -5.15 8.94
CA TYR A 105 -5.24 -4.94 7.56
C TYR A 105 -6.38 -5.90 7.15
N VAL A 106 -6.30 -7.17 7.51
CA VAL A 106 -7.37 -8.15 7.19
C VAL A 106 -8.67 -7.81 7.92
N GLU A 107 -8.60 -7.35 9.16
CA GLU A 107 -9.78 -6.90 9.91
C GLU A 107 -10.45 -5.68 9.27
N ILE A 108 -9.68 -4.72 8.77
CA ILE A 108 -10.21 -3.49 8.16
C ILE A 108 -10.67 -3.74 6.71
N TYR A 109 -9.86 -4.42 5.92
CA TYR A 109 -10.05 -4.53 4.47
C TYR A 109 -10.60 -5.87 4.00
N GLY A 110 -10.65 -6.89 4.84
CA GLY A 110 -11.10 -8.24 4.46
C GLY A 110 -12.52 -8.30 3.91
N ALA A 111 -13.40 -7.43 4.39
CA ALA A 111 -14.76 -7.32 3.87
C ALA A 111 -14.79 -6.84 2.40
N TYR A 112 -13.89 -5.92 2.04
CA TYR A 112 -13.78 -5.42 0.66
C TYR A 112 -13.24 -6.49 -0.30
N GLY A 113 -12.32 -7.34 0.17
CA GLY A 113 -11.80 -8.46 -0.62
C GLY A 113 -12.83 -9.56 -0.92
N LYS A 114 -13.93 -9.59 -0.17
CA LYS A 114 -15.07 -10.51 -0.36
C LYS A 114 -16.23 -9.86 -1.13
N CYS A 115 -16.12 -8.57 -1.44
CA CYS A 115 -17.18 -7.82 -2.10
C CYS A 115 -17.13 -8.09 -3.61
N GLU A 116 -18.17 -8.72 -4.12
CA GLU A 116 -18.37 -8.97 -5.56
C GLU A 116 -19.31 -7.94 -6.21
N ALA A 117 -19.54 -6.80 -5.55
CA ALA A 117 -20.43 -5.76 -6.03
C ALA A 117 -19.89 -5.12 -7.31
N LEU A 118 -20.70 -5.09 -8.35
CA LEU A 118 -20.51 -4.29 -9.54
C LEU A 118 -21.35 -3.01 -9.41
N TYR A 119 -20.71 -1.88 -9.57
CA TYR A 119 -21.39 -0.60 -9.52
C TYR A 119 -21.92 -0.26 -10.91
N GLY A 120 -23.23 0.07 -10.99
CA GLY A 120 -23.86 0.55 -12.22
C GLY A 120 -23.40 1.98 -12.55
N ILE A 121 -23.16 2.21 -13.83
CA ILE A 121 -22.72 3.52 -14.35
C ILE A 121 -23.64 4.03 -15.48
N GLU A 122 -24.87 3.52 -15.55
CA GLU A 122 -25.80 3.78 -16.64
C GLU A 122 -26.08 5.29 -16.79
N ARG A 123 -26.20 6.03 -15.68
CA ARG A 123 -26.41 7.48 -15.70
C ARG A 123 -25.19 8.22 -16.22
N THR A 124 -24.00 7.80 -15.82
CA THR A 124 -22.73 8.36 -16.29
C THR A 124 -22.53 8.10 -17.78
N LEU A 125 -22.85 6.88 -18.25
CA LEU A 125 -22.80 6.58 -19.67
C LEU A 125 -23.87 7.34 -20.48
N ALA A 126 -25.07 7.51 -19.94
CA ALA A 126 -26.09 8.33 -20.56
C ALA A 126 -25.64 9.79 -20.70
N LEU A 127 -25.03 10.35 -19.64
CA LEU A 127 -24.43 11.67 -19.70
C LEU A 127 -23.33 11.73 -20.76
N TRP A 128 -22.39 10.79 -20.75
CA TRP A 128 -21.29 10.70 -21.72
C TRP A 128 -21.81 10.68 -23.16
N ASN A 129 -22.79 9.84 -23.44
CA ASN A 129 -23.38 9.70 -24.78
C ASN A 129 -24.21 10.94 -25.22
N SER A 130 -24.60 11.80 -24.29
CA SER A 130 -25.29 13.07 -24.59
C SER A 130 -24.36 14.22 -24.93
N LEU A 131 -23.05 14.09 -24.67
CA LEU A 131 -22.07 15.11 -24.95
C LEU A 131 -21.76 15.20 -26.46
N SER A 132 -21.36 16.38 -26.91
CA SER A 132 -20.77 16.55 -28.24
C SER A 132 -19.42 15.82 -28.32
N ILE A 133 -18.97 15.51 -29.53
CA ILE A 133 -17.64 14.89 -29.76
C ILE A 133 -16.52 15.77 -29.19
N GLU A 134 -16.69 17.08 -29.25
CA GLU A 134 -15.73 18.03 -28.70
C GLU A 134 -15.67 17.97 -27.19
N ASP A 135 -16.83 17.95 -26.51
CA ASP A 135 -16.90 17.82 -25.05
C ASP A 135 -16.40 16.45 -24.60
N GLN A 136 -16.71 15.37 -25.30
CA GLN A 136 -16.17 14.02 -25.01
C GLN A 136 -14.65 13.98 -25.06
N ARG A 137 -14.05 14.70 -26.01
CA ARG A 137 -12.58 14.81 -26.08
C ARG A 137 -12.01 15.63 -24.92
N ASP A 138 -12.65 16.72 -24.55
CA ASP A 138 -12.14 17.66 -23.56
C ASP A 138 -12.40 17.19 -22.12
N PHE A 139 -13.47 16.44 -21.89
CA PHE A 139 -13.89 15.93 -20.58
C PHE A 139 -13.86 14.41 -20.45
N GLY A 140 -12.92 13.74 -21.06
CA GLY A 140 -12.83 12.27 -21.13
C GLY A 140 -13.03 11.54 -19.80
N PHE A 141 -14.26 11.05 -19.53
CA PHE A 141 -14.60 10.27 -18.34
C PHE A 141 -15.20 8.90 -18.66
N ASP A 142 -15.04 8.42 -19.89
CA ASP A 142 -15.45 7.07 -20.27
C ASP A 142 -14.45 6.05 -19.70
N PRO A 143 -14.84 5.20 -18.72
CA PRO A 143 -13.94 4.23 -18.13
C PRO A 143 -13.53 3.11 -19.10
N SER A 144 -14.24 2.94 -20.23
CA SER A 144 -13.87 1.94 -21.25
C SER A 144 -12.58 2.29 -21.99
N ALA A 145 -12.21 3.58 -22.03
CA ALA A 145 -11.00 4.09 -22.67
C ALA A 145 -9.71 3.81 -21.90
N ILE A 146 -9.77 3.32 -20.66
CA ILE A 146 -8.59 3.09 -19.83
C ILE A 146 -7.81 1.87 -20.32
N ASP A 147 -6.60 2.07 -20.80
CA ASP A 147 -5.61 0.99 -20.93
C ASP A 147 -5.01 0.68 -19.57
N TRP A 148 -5.44 -0.41 -18.96
CA TRP A 148 -4.99 -0.82 -17.64
C TRP A 148 -3.52 -1.14 -17.55
N HIS A 149 -2.93 -1.72 -18.61
CA HIS A 149 -1.50 -2.01 -18.62
C HIS A 149 -0.70 -0.72 -18.61
N HIS A 150 -0.98 0.19 -19.53
CA HIS A 150 -0.35 1.50 -19.59
C HIS A 150 -0.55 2.29 -18.28
N TYR A 151 -1.78 2.33 -17.76
CA TYR A 151 -2.06 3.03 -16.50
C TYR A 151 -1.23 2.49 -15.34
N ILE A 152 -1.13 1.16 -15.19
CA ILE A 152 -0.38 0.54 -14.10
C ILE A 152 1.11 0.81 -14.25
N THR A 153 1.68 0.60 -15.43
CA THR A 153 3.14 0.61 -15.64
C THR A 153 3.71 2.01 -15.82
N GLU A 154 2.98 2.92 -16.46
CA GLU A 154 3.50 4.24 -16.81
C GLU A 154 2.98 5.36 -15.89
N VAL A 155 1.85 5.15 -15.21
CA VAL A 155 1.25 6.18 -14.36
C VAL A 155 1.27 5.78 -12.89
N HIS A 156 0.63 4.67 -12.55
CA HIS A 156 0.38 4.29 -11.15
C HIS A 156 1.66 3.91 -10.42
N LEU A 157 2.38 2.90 -10.89
CA LEU A 157 3.58 2.38 -10.21
C LEU A 157 4.71 3.41 -10.12
N PRO A 158 5.08 4.16 -11.18
CA PRO A 158 6.06 5.22 -11.07
C PRO A 158 5.69 6.27 -10.03
N THR A 159 4.41 6.68 -10.00
CA THR A 159 3.92 7.66 -9.04
C THR A 159 4.01 7.14 -7.59
N VAL A 160 3.58 5.89 -7.36
CA VAL A 160 3.66 5.25 -6.03
C VAL A 160 5.10 5.15 -5.54
N VAL A 161 6.02 4.72 -6.39
CA VAL A 161 7.45 4.60 -6.05
C VAL A 161 8.04 5.96 -5.65
N VAL A 162 7.73 7.01 -6.40
CA VAL A 162 8.18 8.38 -6.09
C VAL A 162 7.56 8.88 -4.78
N GLN A 163 6.25 8.76 -4.60
CA GLN A 163 5.56 9.23 -3.40
C GLN A 163 5.98 8.45 -2.14
N ALA A 164 6.16 7.16 -2.24
CA ALA A 164 6.64 6.32 -1.16
C ALA A 164 8.14 6.52 -0.86
N ARG A 165 8.84 7.33 -1.66
CA ARG A 165 10.29 7.56 -1.57
C ARG A 165 11.09 6.25 -1.55
N VAL A 166 10.65 5.30 -2.35
CA VAL A 166 11.30 4.01 -2.48
C VAL A 166 12.64 4.18 -3.15
N LYS A 167 13.64 3.46 -2.66
CA LYS A 167 14.99 3.52 -3.23
C LYS A 167 15.05 2.71 -4.52
N THR A 168 15.36 3.38 -5.62
CA THR A 168 15.42 2.79 -6.97
C THR A 168 16.85 2.60 -7.51
N SER A 169 17.87 2.90 -6.69
CA SER A 169 19.27 2.69 -7.02
C SER A 169 19.97 1.83 -5.97
N PRO A 170 21.00 1.04 -6.33
CA PRO A 170 21.76 0.20 -5.40
C PRO A 170 22.68 0.98 -4.46
N GLU A 171 22.77 2.30 -4.59
CA GLU A 171 23.66 3.12 -3.77
C GLU A 171 23.28 3.05 -2.28
N LYS A 172 24.28 2.86 -1.41
CA LYS A 172 24.07 2.96 0.03
C LYS A 172 23.70 4.40 0.39
N ARG A 173 22.76 4.58 1.31
CA ARG A 173 22.47 5.91 1.86
C ARG A 173 23.72 6.42 2.59
N THR A 174 24.35 7.45 2.01
CA THR A 174 25.50 8.14 2.61
C THR A 174 25.11 9.23 3.59
N GLY A 175 23.82 9.42 3.85
CA GLY A 175 23.31 10.45 4.76
C GLY A 175 22.84 9.89 6.10
N PRO A 176 22.74 10.76 7.13
CA PRO A 176 22.33 10.35 8.46
C PRO A 176 20.94 9.69 8.45
N SER A 177 20.78 8.65 9.25
CA SER A 177 19.52 7.94 9.45
C SER A 177 18.43 8.88 9.98
N ARG A 178 17.15 8.47 9.89
CA ARG A 178 16.04 9.27 10.46
C ARG A 178 16.26 9.55 11.95
N SER A 179 16.79 8.59 12.70
CA SER A 179 17.10 8.73 14.12
C SER A 179 18.26 9.70 14.38
N GLU A 180 19.26 9.72 13.51
CA GLU A 180 20.37 10.68 13.59
C GLU A 180 19.92 12.09 13.25
N ARG A 181 19.04 12.27 12.26
CA ARG A 181 18.45 13.59 11.95
C ARG A 181 17.56 14.11 13.08
N LEU A 182 16.79 13.24 13.72
CA LEU A 182 15.99 13.62 14.90
C LEU A 182 16.88 14.00 16.09
N ARG A 183 17.96 13.26 16.33
CA ARG A 183 18.95 13.62 17.36
C ARG A 183 19.66 14.94 17.04
N GLY A 184 20.02 15.16 15.76
CA GLY A 184 20.60 16.44 15.33
C GLY A 184 19.64 17.60 15.56
N ALA A 185 18.36 17.45 15.20
CA ALA A 185 17.36 18.50 15.39
C ALA A 185 17.07 18.79 16.88
N VAL A 186 17.14 17.79 17.76
CA VAL A 186 16.99 17.97 19.21
C VAL A 186 18.21 18.72 19.77
N LEU A 187 19.43 18.34 19.40
CA LEU A 187 20.65 19.00 19.82
C LEU A 187 20.74 20.47 19.34
N ASP A 188 20.25 20.74 18.12
CA ASP A 188 20.21 22.12 17.60
C ASP A 188 19.15 22.97 18.33
N SER A 189 18.01 22.39 18.72
CA SER A 189 17.00 23.07 19.52
C SER A 189 17.52 23.36 20.95
N GLU A 190 18.22 22.40 21.57
CA GLU A 190 18.83 22.60 22.89
C GLU A 190 19.93 23.70 22.87
N ARG A 191 20.71 23.77 21.79
CA ARG A 191 21.70 24.85 21.60
C ARG A 191 21.05 26.19 21.39
N GLN A 192 19.93 26.28 20.69
CA GLN A 192 19.16 27.51 20.53
C GLN A 192 18.56 27.99 21.86
N PHE A 193 18.02 27.07 22.68
CA PHE A 193 17.52 27.42 24.00
C PHE A 193 18.64 27.87 24.96
N ALA A 194 19.81 27.23 24.95
CA ALA A 194 20.95 27.63 25.77
C ALA A 194 21.57 29.00 25.38
N ALA A 195 21.36 29.44 24.13
CA ALA A 195 21.79 30.75 23.68
C ALA A 195 20.85 31.90 24.12
N PHE A 196 19.57 31.55 24.43
CA PHE A 196 18.59 32.55 24.94
C PHE A 196 18.68 32.82 26.45
N ASP A 197 19.33 31.94 27.23
CA ASP A 197 19.49 32.10 28.69
C ASP A 197 20.75 32.91 29.07
N LEU A 198 21.45 33.51 28.11
CA LEU A 198 22.70 34.28 28.33
C LEU A 198 22.58 35.76 27.93
N GLU A 199 21.40 36.30 27.65
CA GLU A 199 21.09 37.72 27.52
C GLU A 199 20.14 38.16 28.65
#